data_e5667731ea6dc801fdd3bae4b38752d6
#
_entry.id   e5667731ea6dc801fdd3bae4b38752d6
#
_cell.length_a   1.000
_cell.length_b   1.000
_cell.length_c   1.000
_cell.angle_alpha   90.00
_cell.angle_beta   90.00
_cell.angle_gamma   90.00
#
_symmetry.space_group_name_H-M   'P 1'
#
loop_
_entity.id
_entity.type
_entity.pdbx_description
1 polymer ?
#
loop_
_entity_poly.entity_id
_entity_poly.type
_entity_poly.pdbx_seq_one_letter_code
_entity_poly.pdbx_strand_id
1 'polypeptide(L)'
;TNDAGTQRLADGSRIMGAIRGRDAIYVYTDTALFLMRFVGQPFTFAFVQVGTNCGLVGKNAAVEVDGAAYWFSENGFFRYAGALETLPCLVEDFVYDDVNLDSGNQMISAGLNNLFGEIMWFYPTANSAVVNKMVCYNYQDSSPQRPIWTIGTLARTAWADSAVFGKP
;
A
#
# COMPACT_ATOMS: atom_id res chain seq x y z
N THR A 1 6.88 -12.90 33.54
CA THR A 1 6.22 -13.68 32.47
C THR A 1 6.45 -12.97 31.15
N ASN A 2 6.96 -13.70 30.16
CA ASN A 2 7.14 -13.16 28.81
C ASN A 2 5.83 -13.40 28.04
N ASP A 3 5.12 -12.33 27.70
CA ASP A 3 3.89 -12.39 26.92
C ASP A 3 4.16 -12.44 25.40
N ALA A 4 5.41 -12.73 25.00
CA ALA A 4 5.78 -12.90 23.60
C ALA A 4 5.20 -14.21 23.05
N GLY A 5 4.62 -14.13 21.89
CA GLY A 5 4.07 -15.26 21.15
C GLY A 5 4.56 -15.29 19.71
N THR A 6 4.36 -16.43 19.06
CA THR A 6 4.62 -16.62 17.64
C THR A 6 3.36 -17.12 16.97
N GLN A 7 2.95 -16.47 15.88
CA GLN A 7 1.84 -16.92 15.07
C GLN A 7 2.26 -17.00 13.60
N ARG A 8 1.97 -18.14 12.97
CA ARG A 8 2.14 -18.30 11.53
C ARG A 8 0.89 -17.75 10.83
N LEU A 9 1.09 -16.87 9.84
CA LEU A 9 0.03 -16.43 8.96
C LEU A 9 -0.33 -17.55 7.97
N ALA A 10 -1.63 -17.71 7.72
CA ALA A 10 -2.13 -18.84 6.94
C ALA A 10 -1.89 -18.67 5.43
N ASP A 11 -1.75 -17.44 4.96
CA ASP A 11 -1.64 -17.11 3.54
C ASP A 11 -0.41 -16.22 3.27
N GLY A 12 0.26 -16.49 2.15
CA GLY A 12 1.50 -15.83 1.78
C GLY A 12 2.77 -16.59 2.14
N SER A 13 3.85 -16.32 1.43
CA SER A 13 5.17 -16.94 1.63
C SER A 13 6.07 -16.10 2.52
N ARG A 14 5.86 -14.79 2.55
CA ARG A 14 6.64 -13.83 3.34
C ARG A 14 5.83 -12.60 3.74
N ILE A 15 6.22 -11.98 4.83
CA ILE A 15 5.71 -10.66 5.22
C ILE A 15 6.45 -9.60 4.38
N MET A 16 5.69 -8.79 3.67
CA MET A 16 6.21 -7.71 2.83
C MET A 16 6.39 -6.41 3.60
N GLY A 17 5.45 -6.08 4.48
CA GLY A 17 5.49 -4.87 5.27
C GLY A 17 4.32 -4.77 6.25
N ALA A 18 4.33 -3.71 7.03
CA ALA A 18 3.21 -3.37 7.90
C ALA A 18 3.08 -1.85 8.02
N ILE A 19 1.84 -1.38 8.10
CA ILE A 19 1.54 0.02 8.38
C ILE A 19 0.60 0.12 9.58
N ARG A 20 0.66 1.24 10.27
CA ARG A 20 -0.27 1.53 11.36
C ARG A 20 -1.59 1.98 10.76
N GLY A 21 -2.67 1.28 11.06
CA GLY A 21 -4.02 1.73 10.78
C GLY A 21 -4.67 2.36 12.01
N ARG A 22 -5.94 2.70 11.89
CA ARG A 22 -6.71 3.36 12.96
C ARG A 22 -6.86 2.48 14.19
N ASP A 23 -7.30 1.23 14.02
CA ASP A 23 -7.68 0.32 15.10
C ASP A 23 -6.84 -0.98 15.12
N ALA A 24 -5.89 -1.11 14.21
CA ALA A 24 -5.06 -2.28 14.04
C ALA A 24 -3.74 -1.93 13.34
N ILE A 25 -2.79 -2.84 13.40
CA ILE A 25 -1.65 -2.83 12.49
C ILE A 25 -2.03 -3.69 11.29
N TYR A 26 -1.89 -3.13 10.10
CA TYR A 26 -2.12 -3.82 8.83
C TYR A 26 -0.83 -4.51 8.42
N VAL A 27 -0.84 -5.84 8.41
CA VAL A 27 0.30 -6.68 8.08
C VAL A 27 0.06 -7.29 6.71
N TYR A 28 0.93 -6.97 5.78
CA TYR A 28 0.84 -7.45 4.41
C TYR A 28 1.80 -8.60 4.18
N THR A 29 1.29 -9.65 3.56
CA THR A 29 2.13 -10.66 2.91
C THR A 29 2.25 -10.37 1.42
N ASP A 30 2.95 -11.21 0.69
CA ASP A 30 3.00 -11.19 -0.77
C ASP A 30 1.64 -11.49 -1.44
N THR A 31 0.69 -12.09 -0.72
CA THR A 31 -0.61 -12.49 -1.27
C THR A 31 -1.81 -11.94 -0.53
N ALA A 32 -1.68 -11.53 0.74
CA ALA A 32 -2.83 -11.25 1.60
C ALA A 32 -2.61 -10.07 2.54
N LEU A 33 -3.72 -9.54 3.07
CA LEU A 33 -3.77 -8.56 4.14
C LEU A 33 -4.28 -9.22 5.43
N PHE A 34 -3.56 -8.97 6.52
CA PHE A 34 -3.94 -9.34 7.88
C PHE A 34 -4.07 -8.12 8.79
N LEU A 35 -5.04 -8.15 9.69
CA LEU A 35 -5.15 -7.18 10.78
C LEU A 35 -4.57 -7.78 12.06
N MET A 36 -3.57 -7.13 12.62
CA MET A 36 -3.05 -7.44 13.93
C MET A 36 -3.68 -6.49 14.97
N ARG A 37 -4.42 -7.06 15.91
CA ARG A 37 -5.10 -6.33 16.98
C ARG A 37 -4.67 -6.82 18.35
N PHE A 38 -4.56 -5.89 19.30
CA PHE A 38 -4.40 -6.24 20.69
C PHE A 38 -5.73 -6.78 21.23
N VAL A 39 -5.71 -7.98 21.81
CA VAL A 39 -6.90 -8.66 22.35
C VAL A 39 -6.80 -8.95 23.84
N GLY A 40 -5.65 -8.65 24.46
CA GLY A 40 -5.41 -8.95 25.87
C GLY A 40 -4.99 -10.40 26.10
N GLN A 41 -4.79 -10.72 27.39
CA GLN A 41 -4.39 -12.08 27.80
C GLN A 41 -5.52 -13.11 27.52
N PRO A 42 -5.18 -14.36 27.18
CA PRO A 42 -3.83 -14.94 27.13
C PRO A 42 -3.08 -14.76 25.82
N PHE A 43 -3.73 -14.24 24.76
CA PHE A 43 -3.17 -14.25 23.42
C PHE A 43 -2.47 -12.93 23.02
N THR A 44 -2.52 -11.91 23.82
CA THR A 44 -1.96 -10.57 23.60
C THR A 44 -2.35 -9.93 22.26
N PHE A 45 -2.08 -10.60 21.14
CA PHE A 45 -2.44 -10.17 19.78
C PHE A 45 -3.21 -11.26 19.05
N ALA A 46 -4.16 -10.84 18.21
CA ALA A 46 -4.83 -11.68 17.24
C ALA A 46 -4.58 -11.16 15.82
N PHE A 47 -4.47 -12.10 14.89
CA PHE A 47 -4.34 -11.82 13.46
C PHE A 47 -5.60 -12.30 12.75
N VAL A 48 -6.24 -11.40 12.03
CA VAL A 48 -7.44 -11.69 11.24
C VAL A 48 -7.13 -11.43 9.78
N GLN A 49 -7.29 -12.44 8.94
CA GLN A 49 -7.14 -12.29 7.50
C GLN A 49 -8.33 -11.50 6.95
N VAL A 50 -8.05 -10.47 6.16
CA VAL A 50 -9.06 -9.61 5.55
C VAL A 50 -9.37 -10.03 4.13
N GLY A 51 -8.36 -10.47 3.39
CA GLY A 51 -8.52 -10.91 2.01
C GLY A 51 -7.27 -11.57 1.46
N THR A 52 -7.44 -12.19 0.30
CA THR A 52 -6.41 -12.84 -0.49
C THR A 52 -6.26 -12.15 -1.85
N ASN A 53 -5.20 -12.45 -2.60
CA ASN A 53 -4.88 -11.83 -3.89
C ASN A 53 -4.77 -10.29 -3.84
N CYS A 54 -4.47 -9.76 -2.65
CA CYS A 54 -4.34 -8.34 -2.38
C CYS A 54 -3.04 -8.02 -1.63
N GLY A 55 -2.02 -8.84 -1.81
CA GLY A 55 -0.72 -8.69 -1.19
C GLY A 55 -0.03 -7.38 -1.56
N LEU A 56 1.03 -7.05 -0.85
CA LEU A 56 1.80 -5.83 -1.07
C LEU A 56 2.95 -6.11 -2.05
N VAL A 57 3.07 -5.32 -3.10
CA VAL A 57 4.10 -5.48 -4.13
C VAL A 57 5.51 -5.19 -3.60
N GLY A 58 5.66 -4.23 -2.70
CA GLY A 58 6.92 -3.83 -2.10
C GLY A 58 6.72 -3.25 -0.70
N LYS A 59 7.73 -3.34 0.15
CA LYS A 59 7.63 -3.01 1.59
C LYS A 59 7.10 -1.61 1.91
N ASN A 60 7.26 -0.66 1.01
CA ASN A 60 6.87 0.75 1.19
C ASN A 60 5.71 1.15 0.27
N ALA A 61 5.03 0.20 -0.38
CA ALA A 61 3.99 0.46 -1.38
C ALA A 61 2.60 0.67 -0.77
N ALA A 62 2.50 0.88 0.55
CA ALA A 62 1.25 1.13 1.26
C ALA A 62 1.33 2.43 2.07
N VAL A 63 0.20 3.13 2.14
CA VAL A 63 0.00 4.32 2.98
C VAL A 63 -1.35 4.26 3.68
N GLU A 64 -1.47 5.00 4.78
CA GLU A 64 -2.74 5.20 5.47
C GLU A 64 -3.07 6.69 5.46
N VAL A 65 -4.30 7.02 5.16
CA VAL A 65 -4.85 8.37 5.23
C VAL A 65 -6.32 8.31 5.62
N ASP A 66 -6.72 9.17 6.55
CA ASP A 66 -8.10 9.33 7.03
C ASP A 66 -8.77 8.01 7.49
N GLY A 67 -7.99 7.11 8.09
CA GLY A 67 -8.47 5.81 8.57
C GLY A 67 -8.59 4.73 7.50
N ALA A 68 -8.20 5.01 6.26
CA ALA A 68 -8.17 4.07 5.15
C ALA A 68 -6.73 3.75 4.73
N ALA A 69 -6.44 2.48 4.50
CA ALA A 69 -5.19 2.05 3.90
C ALA A 69 -5.34 1.92 2.39
N TYR A 70 -4.31 2.32 1.67
CA TYR A 70 -4.23 2.22 0.20
C TYR A 70 -2.90 1.59 -0.16
N TRP A 71 -2.88 0.67 -1.11
CA TRP A 71 -1.63 0.02 -1.52
C TRP A 71 -1.63 -0.46 -2.97
N PHE A 72 -0.41 -0.66 -3.46
CA PHE A 72 -0.12 -1.25 -4.75
C PHE A 72 0.15 -2.75 -4.55
N SER A 73 -0.59 -3.57 -5.26
CA SER A 73 -0.46 -5.03 -5.31
C SER A 73 -0.04 -5.48 -6.70
N GLU A 74 0.36 -6.73 -6.85
CA GLU A 74 0.57 -7.34 -8.18
C GLU A 74 -0.74 -7.51 -8.97
N ASN A 75 -1.89 -7.47 -8.29
CA ASN A 75 -3.22 -7.71 -8.85
C ASN A 75 -4.12 -6.45 -8.83
N GLY A 76 -3.55 -5.27 -8.81
CA GLY A 76 -4.31 -4.03 -8.81
C GLY A 76 -3.99 -3.11 -7.64
N PHE A 77 -4.73 -2.04 -7.55
CA PHE A 77 -4.69 -1.11 -6.43
C PHE A 77 -5.84 -1.40 -5.47
N PHE A 78 -5.57 -1.40 -4.20
CA PHE A 78 -6.56 -1.75 -3.18
C PHE A 78 -6.71 -0.68 -2.12
N ARG A 79 -7.88 -0.70 -1.49
CA ARG A 79 -8.24 0.12 -0.34
C ARG A 79 -8.83 -0.75 0.75
N TYR A 80 -8.53 -0.41 2.01
CA TYR A 80 -9.19 -0.98 3.17
C TYR A 80 -9.62 0.14 4.14
N ALA A 81 -10.92 0.22 4.39
CA ALA A 81 -11.52 1.13 5.36
C ALA A 81 -12.63 0.41 6.15
N GLY A 82 -12.29 -0.78 6.70
CA GLY A 82 -13.26 -1.68 7.33
C GLY A 82 -13.77 -2.78 6.38
N ALA A 83 -13.72 -2.55 5.08
CA ALA A 83 -13.93 -3.53 4.02
C ALA A 83 -12.78 -3.44 3.00
N LEU A 84 -12.44 -4.59 2.41
CA LEU A 84 -11.48 -4.66 1.31
C LEU A 84 -12.18 -4.29 0.00
N GLU A 85 -11.60 -3.33 -0.70
CA GLU A 85 -12.11 -2.85 -1.99
C GLU A 85 -10.96 -2.79 -3.01
N THR A 86 -11.22 -3.20 -4.24
CA THR A 86 -10.34 -2.91 -5.37
C THR A 86 -10.63 -1.50 -5.87
N LEU A 87 -9.60 -0.69 -6.03
CA LEU A 87 -9.75 0.65 -6.62
C LEU A 87 -9.88 0.53 -8.13
N PRO A 88 -10.99 1.02 -8.72
CA PRO A 88 -11.09 1.10 -10.17
C PRO A 88 -9.97 1.98 -10.74
N CYS A 89 -9.09 1.43 -11.55
CA CYS A 89 -7.96 2.15 -12.11
C CYS A 89 -8.06 2.21 -13.63
N LEU A 90 -8.27 3.42 -14.16
CA LEU A 90 -8.41 3.64 -15.61
C LEU A 90 -7.08 3.57 -16.38
N VAL A 91 -5.97 3.57 -15.65
CA VAL A 91 -4.61 3.50 -16.22
C VAL A 91 -3.90 2.21 -15.80
N GLU A 92 -4.65 1.21 -15.34
CA GLU A 92 -4.12 -0.03 -14.80
C GLU A 92 -3.25 -0.77 -15.82
N ASP A 93 -3.77 -1.02 -17.01
CA ASP A 93 -3.05 -1.70 -18.09
C ASP A 93 -1.73 -0.99 -18.40
N PHE A 94 -1.77 0.35 -18.49
CA PHE A 94 -0.58 1.15 -18.76
C PHE A 94 0.49 1.01 -17.66
N VAL A 95 0.08 0.97 -16.40
CA VAL A 95 1.00 0.84 -15.27
C VAL A 95 1.61 -0.56 -15.22
N TYR A 96 0.78 -1.60 -15.36
CA TYR A 96 1.22 -2.99 -15.25
C TYR A 96 2.04 -3.47 -16.44
N ASP A 97 1.79 -2.95 -17.64
CA ASP A 97 2.61 -3.22 -18.84
C ASP A 97 4.02 -2.59 -18.74
N ASP A 98 4.16 -1.56 -17.90
CA ASP A 98 5.38 -0.77 -17.82
C ASP A 98 6.18 -0.97 -16.51
N VAL A 99 5.55 -1.43 -15.43
CA VAL A 99 6.21 -1.57 -14.12
C VAL A 99 7.15 -2.77 -14.07
N ASN A 100 8.33 -2.58 -13.45
CA ASN A 100 9.26 -3.66 -13.17
C ASN A 100 8.87 -4.35 -11.84
N LEU A 101 8.08 -5.40 -11.90
CA LEU A 101 7.67 -6.20 -10.73
C LEU A 101 8.70 -7.26 -10.33
N ASP A 102 9.53 -7.73 -11.27
CA ASP A 102 10.46 -8.83 -11.02
C ASP A 102 11.63 -8.43 -10.12
N SER A 103 12.32 -7.37 -10.49
CA SER A 103 13.51 -6.90 -9.76
C SER A 103 13.34 -5.52 -9.13
N GLY A 104 12.35 -4.76 -9.60
CA GLY A 104 12.08 -3.40 -9.18
C GLY A 104 11.05 -3.24 -8.06
N ASN A 105 10.35 -4.30 -7.69
CA ASN A 105 9.27 -4.27 -6.70
C ASN A 105 9.70 -3.67 -5.35
N GLN A 106 10.91 -3.93 -4.89
CA GLN A 106 11.45 -3.39 -3.63
C GLN A 106 11.68 -1.87 -3.66
N MET A 107 11.73 -1.27 -4.85
CA MET A 107 11.88 0.17 -5.05
C MET A 107 10.53 0.90 -5.12
N ILE A 108 9.43 0.17 -5.25
CA ILE A 108 8.10 0.76 -5.28
C ILE A 108 7.78 1.34 -3.91
N SER A 109 7.43 2.62 -3.89
CA SER A 109 7.08 3.32 -2.67
C SER A 109 5.86 4.20 -2.87
N ALA A 110 5.06 4.31 -1.82
CA ALA A 110 3.90 5.18 -1.78
C ALA A 110 4.22 6.49 -1.04
N GLY A 111 3.57 7.55 -1.46
CA GLY A 111 3.64 8.86 -0.81
C GLY A 111 2.28 9.53 -0.78
N LEU A 112 2.05 10.33 0.26
CA LEU A 112 0.85 11.15 0.40
C LEU A 112 1.15 12.58 -0.01
N ASN A 113 0.18 13.22 -0.63
CA ASN A 113 0.15 14.66 -0.88
C ASN A 113 -1.20 15.18 -0.37
N ASN A 114 -1.30 15.37 0.93
CA ASN A 114 -2.55 15.75 1.60
C ASN A 114 -3.08 17.11 1.12
N LEU A 115 -2.20 17.99 0.69
CA LEU A 115 -2.61 19.31 0.18
C LEU A 115 -3.54 19.21 -1.04
N PHE A 116 -3.35 18.18 -1.87
CA PHE A 116 -4.11 17.96 -3.09
C PHE A 116 -4.99 16.69 -3.04
N GLY A 117 -5.04 16.01 -1.88
CA GLY A 117 -5.82 14.80 -1.73
C GLY A 117 -5.33 13.63 -2.58
N GLU A 118 -4.01 13.47 -2.70
CA GLU A 118 -3.39 12.53 -3.62
C GLU A 118 -2.56 11.47 -2.92
N ILE A 119 -2.60 10.26 -3.46
CA ILE A 119 -1.70 9.15 -3.15
C ILE A 119 -0.88 8.87 -4.39
N MET A 120 0.44 8.89 -4.25
CA MET A 120 1.37 8.63 -5.34
C MET A 120 2.11 7.33 -5.09
N TRP A 121 2.24 6.49 -6.12
CA TRP A 121 3.16 5.36 -6.12
C TRP A 121 4.26 5.62 -7.12
N PHE A 122 5.48 5.61 -6.63
CA PHE A 122 6.70 5.77 -7.42
C PHE A 122 7.24 4.39 -7.77
N TYR A 123 7.53 4.16 -9.05
CA TYR A 123 7.96 2.84 -9.52
C TYR A 123 9.00 2.92 -10.63
N PRO A 124 9.85 1.90 -10.78
CA PRO A 124 10.73 1.75 -11.93
C PRO A 124 9.96 1.13 -13.11
N THR A 125 10.20 1.61 -14.31
CA THR A 125 9.71 0.95 -15.54
C THR A 125 10.45 -0.36 -15.79
N ALA A 126 9.88 -1.23 -16.65
CA ALA A 126 10.43 -2.56 -16.97
C ALA A 126 11.90 -2.54 -17.38
N ASN A 127 12.34 -1.49 -18.06
CA ASN A 127 13.72 -1.33 -18.53
C ASN A 127 14.57 -0.40 -17.65
N SER A 128 14.13 -0.06 -16.45
CA SER A 128 14.82 0.87 -15.56
C SER A 128 15.31 0.18 -14.29
N ALA A 129 16.55 0.46 -13.93
CA ALA A 129 17.13 0.06 -12.64
C ALA A 129 16.88 1.10 -11.52
N VAL A 130 16.14 2.17 -11.80
CA VAL A 130 15.85 3.24 -10.86
C VAL A 130 14.40 3.69 -11.01
N VAL A 131 13.83 4.19 -9.93
CA VAL A 131 12.48 4.80 -9.94
C VAL A 131 12.46 5.98 -10.90
N ASN A 132 11.56 5.98 -11.85
CA ASN A 132 11.47 6.98 -12.92
C ASN A 132 10.05 7.39 -13.30
N LYS A 133 9.04 6.68 -12.81
CA LYS A 133 7.63 7.00 -13.03
C LYS A 133 6.83 7.06 -11.73
N MET A 134 5.67 7.65 -11.83
CA MET A 134 4.65 7.63 -10.80
C MET A 134 3.26 7.40 -11.38
N VAL A 135 2.41 6.79 -10.59
CA VAL A 135 0.96 6.80 -10.73
C VAL A 135 0.35 7.45 -9.50
N CYS A 136 -0.64 8.28 -9.71
CA CYS A 136 -1.28 9.08 -8.67
C CYS A 136 -2.79 8.84 -8.67
N TYR A 137 -3.35 8.64 -7.49
CA TYR A 137 -4.77 8.52 -7.24
C TYR A 137 -5.25 9.68 -6.37
N ASN A 138 -6.22 10.45 -6.85
CA ASN A 138 -6.85 11.48 -6.03
C ASN A 138 -7.94 10.84 -5.17
N TYR A 139 -7.69 10.69 -3.86
CA TYR A 139 -8.61 10.00 -2.94
C TYR A 139 -9.76 10.90 -2.45
N GLN A 140 -9.62 12.23 -2.54
CA GLN A 140 -10.65 13.16 -2.09
C GLN A 140 -11.74 13.35 -3.14
N ASP A 141 -11.37 13.51 -4.41
CA ASP A 141 -12.31 13.83 -5.49
C ASP A 141 -12.77 12.61 -6.28
N SER A 142 -12.17 11.44 -6.04
CA SER A 142 -12.56 10.19 -6.69
C SER A 142 -13.83 9.59 -6.10
N SER A 143 -14.62 8.97 -6.98
CA SER A 143 -15.70 8.07 -6.60
C SER A 143 -15.60 6.76 -7.35
N PRO A 144 -16.30 5.68 -6.95
CA PRO A 144 -16.27 4.41 -7.67
C PRO A 144 -16.67 4.52 -9.14
N GLN A 145 -17.55 5.48 -9.48
CA GLN A 145 -18.01 5.73 -10.85
C GLN A 145 -17.12 6.72 -11.62
N ARG A 146 -16.30 7.48 -10.90
CA ARG A 146 -15.38 8.46 -11.48
C ARG A 146 -14.05 8.46 -10.73
N PRO A 147 -13.24 7.43 -10.90
CA PRO A 147 -11.91 7.40 -10.33
C PRO A 147 -10.99 8.39 -11.06
N ILE A 148 -10.22 9.16 -10.31
CA ILE A 148 -9.29 10.16 -10.86
C ILE A 148 -7.88 9.66 -10.67
N TRP A 149 -7.23 9.35 -11.79
CA TRP A 149 -5.86 8.87 -11.87
C TRP A 149 -5.02 9.75 -12.76
N THR A 150 -3.76 9.89 -12.41
CA THR A 150 -2.75 10.60 -13.19
C THR A 150 -1.47 9.79 -13.22
N ILE A 151 -0.79 9.76 -14.35
CA ILE A 151 0.53 9.17 -14.52
C ILE A 151 1.53 10.25 -14.89
N GLY A 152 2.77 10.07 -14.44
CA GLY A 152 3.81 11.06 -14.71
C GLY A 152 5.22 10.49 -14.65
N THR A 153 6.14 11.25 -15.20
CA THR A 153 7.57 10.96 -15.07
C THR A 153 8.11 11.73 -13.89
N LEU A 154 8.32 11.03 -12.78
CA LEU A 154 8.84 11.60 -11.55
C LEU A 154 9.70 10.58 -10.81
N ALA A 155 10.99 10.86 -10.74
CA ALA A 155 11.95 10.03 -10.01
C ALA A 155 12.02 10.47 -8.54
N ARG A 156 11.47 9.66 -7.66
CA ARG A 156 11.54 9.87 -6.20
C ARG A 156 11.79 8.54 -5.50
N THR A 157 12.80 8.50 -4.68
CA THR A 157 13.13 7.34 -3.83
C THR A 157 12.68 7.52 -2.38
N ALA A 158 12.31 8.75 -2.02
CA ALA A 158 11.75 9.12 -0.73
C ALA A 158 10.75 10.26 -0.90
N TRP A 159 9.71 10.24 -0.08
CA TRP A 159 8.68 11.26 -0.05
C TRP A 159 8.23 11.52 1.39
N ALA A 160 8.00 12.78 1.72
CA ALA A 160 7.39 13.19 2.97
C ALA A 160 6.32 14.24 2.67
N ASP A 161 5.08 13.95 3.04
CA ASP A 161 3.93 14.81 2.80
C ASP A 161 4.00 16.13 3.57
N SER A 162 4.28 16.04 4.86
CA SER A 162 4.52 17.21 5.69
C SER A 162 5.82 17.06 6.47
N ALA A 163 6.65 18.05 6.37
CA ALA A 163 7.89 18.14 7.11
C ALA A 163 7.90 19.42 7.95
N VAL A 164 9.03 19.72 8.57
CA VAL A 164 9.27 20.95 9.33
C VAL A 164 8.89 22.23 8.56
N PHE A 165 8.93 22.17 7.25
CA PHE A 165 8.60 23.30 6.36
C PHE A 165 7.14 23.33 5.89
N GLY A 166 6.29 22.39 6.33
CA GLY A 166 4.84 22.41 6.09
C GLY A 166 4.38 22.21 4.64
N LYS A 167 5.29 21.88 3.72
CA LYS A 167 4.99 21.53 2.31
C LYS A 167 5.92 20.42 1.85
N PRO A 168 5.43 19.50 0.99
CA PRO A 168 6.27 18.46 0.39
C PRO A 168 7.32 19.04 -0.56
#